data_380c6c3be6787984900ff9f858b14d89
#
_entry.id   380c6c3be6787984900ff9f858b14d89
#
_cell.length_a   1.000
_cell.length_b   1.000
_cell.length_c   1.000
_cell.angle_alpha   90.00
_cell.angle_beta   90.00
_cell.angle_gamma   90.00
#
_symmetry.space_group_name_H-M   'P 1'
#
loop_
_entity.id
_entity.type
_entity.pdbx_description
1 polymer ?
#
loop_
_entity_poly.entity_id
_entity_poly.type
_entity_poly.pdbx_seq_one_letter_code
_entity_poly.pdbx_strand_id
1 'polypeptide(L)'
;MAEVELNNVSKRWGSFVGVDNFNLTIPDKEFLVLLGPSGCGKTTTMRMIAGLEDPSEGNVVIDGNVVNDVEPKDRDVAMVFQSYALYPNMNVYENIRFPLKVRGIPSETHDAKVKRASSMVEL
;
A
#
# COMPACT_ATOMS: atom_id res chain seq x y z
N MET A 1 -1.62 13.82 -1.32
CA MET A 1 -1.71 12.68 -0.41
C MET A 1 -3.18 12.59 -0.05
N ALA A 2 -3.60 11.54 0.61
CA ALA A 2 -5.03 11.28 0.82
C ALA A 2 -5.31 11.06 2.30
N GLU A 3 -6.51 11.40 2.78
CA GLU A 3 -6.99 10.96 4.08
C GLU A 3 -7.31 9.47 4.04
N VAL A 4 -6.96 8.75 5.10
CA VAL A 4 -7.26 7.32 5.23
C VAL A 4 -8.04 7.08 6.52
N GLU A 5 -9.16 6.37 6.42
CA GLU A 5 -9.95 5.98 7.57
C GLU A 5 -10.15 4.46 7.61
N LEU A 6 -10.07 3.93 8.81
CA LEU A 6 -10.47 2.56 9.14
C LEU A 6 -11.67 2.64 10.07
N ASN A 7 -12.82 2.15 9.61
CA ASN A 7 -14.07 2.26 10.34
C ASN A 7 -14.54 0.86 10.77
N ASN A 8 -14.36 0.53 12.06
CA ASN A 8 -14.71 -0.75 12.68
C ASN A 8 -14.12 -1.96 11.94
N VAL A 9 -12.86 -1.83 11.47
CA VAL A 9 -12.21 -2.84 10.66
C VAL A 9 -11.78 -4.03 11.51
N SER A 10 -12.21 -5.22 11.11
CA SER A 10 -11.79 -6.49 11.68
C SER A 10 -11.24 -7.42 10.60
N LYS A 11 -10.25 -8.23 10.96
CA LYS A 11 -9.74 -9.31 10.12
C LYS A 11 -9.65 -10.60 10.89
N ARG A 12 -10.31 -11.62 10.38
CA ARG A 12 -10.39 -12.95 10.96
C ARG A 12 -10.02 -14.01 9.95
N TRP A 13 -9.32 -15.04 10.38
CA TRP A 13 -9.06 -16.27 9.62
C TRP A 13 -9.55 -17.47 10.45
N GLY A 14 -10.76 -17.95 10.17
CA GLY A 14 -11.43 -18.93 11.00
C GLY A 14 -11.60 -18.41 12.43
N SER A 15 -11.02 -19.10 13.41
CA SER A 15 -11.06 -18.71 14.83
C SER A 15 -9.97 -17.68 15.22
N PHE A 16 -8.99 -17.44 14.35
CA PHE A 16 -7.92 -16.49 14.63
C PHE A 16 -8.33 -15.06 14.27
N VAL A 17 -8.15 -14.15 15.23
CA VAL A 17 -8.44 -12.72 15.07
C VAL A 17 -7.12 -11.97 14.93
N GLY A 18 -6.86 -11.41 13.75
CA GLY A 18 -5.66 -10.63 13.48
C GLY A 18 -5.81 -9.15 13.80
N VAL A 19 -7.00 -8.61 13.53
CA VAL A 19 -7.40 -7.23 13.85
C VAL A 19 -8.85 -7.28 14.33
N ASP A 20 -9.18 -6.54 15.38
CA ASP A 20 -10.52 -6.55 15.96
C ASP A 20 -11.04 -5.13 16.19
N ASN A 21 -12.13 -4.79 15.51
CA ASN A 21 -12.86 -3.53 15.64
C ASN A 21 -11.95 -2.29 15.68
N PHE A 22 -11.00 -2.25 14.79
CA PHE A 22 -9.98 -1.20 14.74
C PHE A 22 -10.51 0.05 14.04
N ASN A 23 -10.35 1.18 14.71
CA ASN A 23 -10.74 2.49 14.22
C ASN A 23 -9.53 3.40 14.18
N LEU A 24 -9.30 4.07 13.06
CA LEU A 24 -8.17 4.98 12.85
C LEU A 24 -8.51 6.00 11.78
N THR A 25 -8.18 7.26 12.01
CA THR A 25 -8.21 8.30 10.98
C THR A 25 -6.82 8.88 10.82
N ILE A 26 -6.31 8.89 9.59
CA ILE A 26 -5.02 9.47 9.22
C ILE A 26 -5.32 10.65 8.29
N PRO A 27 -5.23 11.90 8.78
CA PRO A 27 -5.45 13.08 7.95
C PRO A 27 -4.50 13.17 6.76
N ASP A 28 -4.89 13.93 5.74
CA ASP A 28 -4.00 14.20 4.60
C ASP A 28 -2.66 14.77 5.08
N LYS A 29 -1.56 14.29 4.50
CA LYS A 29 -0.16 14.66 4.80
C LYS A 29 0.33 14.26 6.20
N GLU A 30 -0.41 13.49 6.95
CA GLU A 30 0.03 12.98 8.26
C GLU A 30 1.09 11.87 8.09
N PHE A 31 2.05 11.85 9.01
CA PHE A 31 3.01 10.75 9.16
C PHE A 31 2.63 9.94 10.39
N LEU A 32 2.06 8.75 10.17
CA LEU A 32 1.62 7.85 11.23
C LEU A 32 2.59 6.67 11.39
N VAL A 33 2.87 6.29 12.63
CA VAL A 33 3.65 5.11 12.96
C VAL A 33 2.81 4.13 13.77
N LEU A 34 2.67 2.89 13.27
CA LEU A 34 2.03 1.79 13.99
C LEU A 34 3.08 1.06 14.83
N LEU A 35 2.97 1.13 16.16
CA LEU A 35 3.85 0.46 17.10
C LEU A 35 3.16 -0.72 17.77
N GLY A 36 3.91 -1.76 18.06
CA GLY A 36 3.41 -2.93 18.78
C GLY A 36 4.29 -4.17 18.58
N PRO A 37 4.10 -5.23 19.38
CA PRO A 37 4.84 -6.46 19.28
C PRO A 37 4.58 -7.19 17.94
N SER A 38 5.42 -8.20 17.66
CA SER A 38 5.19 -9.06 16.48
C SER A 38 3.83 -9.75 16.59
N GLY A 39 3.09 -9.82 15.48
CA GLY A 39 1.78 -10.47 15.41
C GLY A 39 0.59 -9.65 15.93
N CYS A 40 0.77 -8.37 16.29
CA CYS A 40 -0.33 -7.53 16.78
C CYS A 40 -1.17 -6.85 15.66
N GLY A 41 -1.09 -7.31 14.42
CA GLY A 41 -1.95 -6.84 13.33
C GLY A 41 -1.43 -5.66 12.49
N LYS A 42 -0.25 -5.08 12.77
CA LYS A 42 0.30 -3.92 12.01
C LYS A 42 0.38 -4.18 10.51
N THR A 43 1.04 -5.26 10.12
CA THR A 43 1.20 -5.64 8.71
C THR A 43 -0.15 -5.94 8.06
N THR A 44 -1.04 -6.62 8.80
CA THR A 44 -2.40 -6.92 8.32
C THR A 44 -3.17 -5.62 8.05
N THR A 45 -3.10 -4.65 8.95
CA THR A 45 -3.73 -3.34 8.79
C THR A 45 -3.20 -2.61 7.55
N MET A 46 -1.88 -2.56 7.37
CA MET A 46 -1.27 -1.95 6.18
C MET A 46 -1.68 -2.67 4.89
N ARG A 47 -1.76 -4.01 4.91
CA ARG A 47 -2.21 -4.80 3.76
C ARG A 47 -3.67 -4.55 3.42
N MET A 48 -4.55 -4.36 4.41
CA MET A 48 -5.96 -4.00 4.19
C MET A 48 -6.09 -2.61 3.56
N ILE A 49 -5.32 -1.62 4.01
CA ILE A 49 -5.28 -0.29 3.38
C ILE A 49 -4.80 -0.39 1.92
N ALA A 50 -3.79 -1.21 1.66
CA ALA A 50 -3.24 -1.38 0.32
C ALA A 50 -4.12 -2.25 -0.62
N GLY A 51 -5.16 -2.93 -0.09
CA GLY A 51 -6.00 -3.86 -0.86
C GLY A 51 -5.37 -5.22 -1.12
N LEU A 52 -4.32 -5.56 -0.38
CA LEU A 52 -3.66 -6.87 -0.46
C LEU A 52 -4.27 -7.89 0.51
N GLU A 53 -5.20 -7.46 1.32
CA GLU A 53 -5.98 -8.27 2.26
C GLU A 53 -7.34 -7.62 2.43
N ASP A 54 -8.41 -8.41 2.35
CA ASP A 54 -9.77 -7.89 2.52
C ASP A 54 -10.13 -7.87 4.00
N PRO A 55 -10.76 -6.81 4.51
CA PRO A 55 -11.34 -6.83 5.85
C PRO A 55 -12.47 -7.86 5.93
N SER A 56 -12.60 -8.52 7.08
CA SER A 56 -13.75 -9.40 7.35
C SER A 56 -14.99 -8.61 7.73
N GLU A 57 -14.79 -7.45 8.35
CA GLU A 57 -15.83 -6.50 8.78
C GLU A 57 -15.30 -5.07 8.72
N GLY A 58 -16.19 -4.11 8.60
CA GLY A 58 -15.85 -2.68 8.58
C GLY A 58 -15.41 -2.18 7.21
N ASN A 59 -14.98 -0.93 7.16
CA ASN A 59 -14.66 -0.24 5.93
C ASN A 59 -13.27 0.40 5.98
N VAL A 60 -12.54 0.25 4.88
CA VAL A 60 -11.36 1.04 4.55
C VAL A 60 -11.81 2.18 3.64
N VAL A 61 -11.51 3.41 4.02
CA VAL A 61 -11.89 4.62 3.28
C VAL A 61 -10.65 5.39 2.89
N ILE A 62 -10.56 5.81 1.64
CA ILE A 62 -9.46 6.67 1.12
C ILE A 62 -10.11 7.85 0.42
N ASP A 63 -9.77 9.07 0.84
CA ASP A 63 -10.36 10.32 0.32
C ASP A 63 -11.90 10.29 0.30
N GLY A 64 -12.52 9.83 1.41
CA GLY A 64 -13.96 9.74 1.55
C GLY A 64 -14.64 8.62 0.75
N ASN A 65 -13.89 7.80 0.02
CA ASN A 65 -14.43 6.69 -0.76
C ASN A 65 -14.12 5.34 -0.08
N VAL A 66 -15.14 4.51 0.11
CA VAL A 66 -14.95 3.13 0.57
C VAL A 66 -14.24 2.35 -0.53
N VAL A 67 -13.11 1.71 -0.19
CA VAL A 67 -12.23 1.03 -1.15
C VAL A 67 -12.16 -0.48 -0.95
N ASN A 68 -13.03 -1.07 -0.13
CA ASN A 68 -13.01 -2.49 0.17
C ASN A 68 -12.97 -3.37 -1.10
N ASP A 69 -13.76 -3.03 -2.10
CA ASP A 69 -13.89 -3.79 -3.37
C ASP A 69 -13.00 -3.23 -4.49
N VAL A 70 -12.13 -2.25 -4.19
CA VAL A 70 -11.21 -1.64 -5.16
C VAL A 70 -9.90 -2.41 -5.17
N GLU A 71 -9.46 -2.86 -6.35
CA GLU A 71 -8.17 -3.57 -6.47
C GLU A 71 -6.98 -2.68 -6.08
N PRO A 72 -5.87 -3.26 -5.58
CA PRO A 72 -4.68 -2.51 -5.14
C PRO A 72 -4.15 -1.52 -6.18
N LYS A 73 -4.15 -1.91 -7.46
CA LYS A 73 -3.66 -1.09 -8.58
C LYS A 73 -4.46 0.21 -8.79
N ASP A 74 -5.73 0.20 -8.34
CA ASP A 74 -6.68 1.29 -8.56
C ASP A 74 -6.87 2.17 -7.30
N ARG A 75 -6.21 1.83 -6.18
CA ARG A 75 -6.28 2.60 -4.91
C ARG A 75 -5.33 3.80 -4.84
N ASP A 76 -4.47 4.01 -5.82
CA ASP A 76 -3.41 5.04 -5.83
C ASP A 76 -2.52 5.02 -4.57
N VAL A 77 -2.21 3.84 -4.08
CA VAL A 77 -1.31 3.60 -2.94
C VAL A 77 0.02 3.01 -3.39
N ALA A 78 1.05 3.16 -2.57
CA ALA A 78 2.32 2.46 -2.72
C ALA A 78 2.67 1.76 -1.42
N MET A 79 3.19 0.54 -1.51
CA MET A 79 3.62 -0.24 -0.35
C MET A 79 5.06 -0.69 -0.51
N VAL A 80 5.87 -0.45 0.52
CA VAL A 80 7.24 -1.00 0.60
C VAL A 80 7.18 -2.28 1.42
N PHE A 81 7.56 -3.40 0.81
CA PHE A 81 7.57 -4.70 1.45
C PHE A 81 8.89 -4.94 2.19
N GLN A 82 8.83 -5.69 3.28
CA GLN A 82 10.00 -6.09 4.05
C GLN A 82 10.99 -6.93 3.22
N SER A 83 10.52 -7.69 2.25
CA SER A 83 11.31 -8.49 1.30
C SER A 83 11.69 -7.73 0.02
N TYR A 84 11.48 -6.39 0.00
CA TYR A 84 11.71 -5.49 -1.14
C TYR A 84 10.86 -5.77 -2.39
N ALA A 85 10.25 -6.94 -2.54
CA ALA A 85 9.35 -7.34 -3.63
C ALA A 85 9.91 -7.08 -5.05
N LEU A 86 11.21 -7.28 -5.25
CA LEU A 86 11.86 -7.10 -6.55
C LEU A 86 11.39 -8.18 -7.54
N TYR A 87 11.22 -7.79 -8.79
CA TYR A 87 11.00 -8.70 -9.89
C TYR A 87 12.33 -9.36 -10.28
N PRO A 88 12.53 -10.66 -9.98
CA PRO A 88 13.84 -11.31 -10.12
C PRO A 88 14.31 -11.43 -11.58
N ASN A 89 13.40 -11.40 -12.52
CA ASN A 89 13.68 -11.50 -13.95
C ASN A 89 13.91 -10.14 -14.64
N MET A 90 13.94 -9.07 -13.87
CA MET A 90 14.14 -7.70 -14.34
C MET A 90 15.43 -7.11 -13.75
N ASN A 91 16.17 -6.34 -14.55
CA ASN A 91 17.28 -5.56 -14.04
C ASN A 91 16.80 -4.35 -13.22
N VAL A 92 17.72 -3.59 -12.63
CA VAL A 92 17.40 -2.41 -11.79
C VAL A 92 16.56 -1.39 -12.54
N TYR A 93 16.97 -1.03 -13.75
CA TYR A 93 16.25 -0.07 -14.59
C TYR A 93 14.81 -0.54 -14.87
N GLU A 94 14.62 -1.80 -15.21
CA GLU A 94 13.29 -2.36 -15.49
C GLU A 94 12.42 -2.46 -14.27
N ASN A 95 12.97 -2.81 -13.10
CA ASN A 95 12.24 -2.79 -11.83
C ASN A 95 11.69 -1.38 -11.52
N ILE A 96 12.50 -0.33 -11.70
CA ILE A 96 12.07 1.05 -11.47
C ILE A 96 11.09 1.52 -12.55
N ARG A 97 11.28 1.08 -13.79
CA ARG A 97 10.45 1.44 -14.95
C ARG A 97 9.07 0.76 -14.94
N PHE A 98 8.95 -0.43 -14.36
CA PHE A 98 7.75 -1.27 -14.47
C PHE A 98 6.46 -0.56 -14.07
N PRO A 99 6.37 0.17 -12.92
CA PRO A 99 5.18 0.92 -12.55
C PRO A 99 4.75 1.97 -13.58
N LEU A 100 5.70 2.56 -14.29
CA LEU A 100 5.40 3.55 -15.35
C LEU A 100 4.70 2.89 -16.53
N LYS A 101 5.11 1.65 -16.89
CA LYS A 101 4.45 0.85 -17.93
C LYS A 101 3.02 0.48 -17.53
N VAL A 102 2.83 0.00 -16.28
CA VAL A 102 1.52 -0.41 -15.78
C VAL A 102 0.54 0.75 -15.76
N ARG A 103 1.00 1.96 -15.41
CA ARG A 103 0.20 3.19 -15.39
C ARG A 103 0.02 3.84 -16.76
N GLY A 104 0.52 3.24 -17.84
CA GLY A 104 0.39 3.77 -19.20
C GLY A 104 1.10 5.10 -19.43
N ILE A 105 2.13 5.41 -18.65
CA ILE A 105 2.94 6.63 -18.82
C ILE A 105 3.67 6.56 -20.17
N PRO A 106 3.74 7.66 -20.96
CA PRO A 106 4.43 7.69 -22.24
C PRO A 106 5.89 7.25 -22.14
N SER A 107 6.32 6.32 -22.99
CA SER A 107 7.64 5.67 -22.93
C SER A 107 8.81 6.62 -23.06
N GLU A 108 8.64 7.72 -23.81
CA GLU A 108 9.66 8.78 -23.99
C GLU A 108 10.03 9.49 -22.68
N THR A 109 9.16 9.43 -21.68
CA THR A 109 9.41 10.06 -20.36
C THR A 109 10.04 9.10 -19.33
N HIS A 110 10.07 7.78 -19.64
CA HIS A 110 10.52 6.77 -18.68
C HIS A 110 11.96 6.96 -18.24
N ASP A 111 12.87 7.19 -19.17
CA ASP A 111 14.31 7.30 -18.89
C ASP A 111 14.60 8.44 -17.88
N ALA A 112 14.03 9.61 -18.11
CA ALA A 112 14.17 10.74 -17.21
C ALA A 112 13.60 10.48 -15.81
N LYS A 113 12.44 9.81 -15.74
CA LYS A 113 11.80 9.46 -14.46
C LYS A 113 12.60 8.39 -13.70
N VAL A 114 13.09 7.37 -14.39
CA VAL A 114 13.92 6.31 -13.80
C VAL A 114 15.23 6.90 -13.26
N LYS A 115 15.95 7.71 -14.07
CA LYS A 115 17.17 8.39 -13.63
C LYS A 115 16.95 9.26 -12.40
N ARG A 116 15.87 10.04 -12.39
CA ARG A 116 15.53 10.86 -11.22
C ARG A 116 15.29 10.00 -9.98
N ALA A 117 14.51 8.93 -10.08
CA ALA A 117 14.24 8.03 -8.96
C ALA A 117 15.52 7.35 -8.44
N SER A 118 16.39 6.85 -9.36
CA SER A 118 17.68 6.26 -9.00
C SER A 118 18.59 7.25 -8.25
N SER A 119 18.70 8.49 -8.75
CA SER A 119 19.53 9.52 -8.12
C SER A 119 19.05 9.90 -6.72
N MET A 120 17.74 9.80 -6.43
CA MET A 120 17.20 10.09 -5.09
C MET A 120 17.62 9.06 -4.03
N VAL A 121 18.00 7.86 -4.44
CA VAL A 121 18.41 6.74 -3.57
C VAL A 121 19.83 6.28 -3.85
N GLU A 122 20.60 7.09 -4.56
CA GLU A 122 22.03 6.87 -4.86
C GLU A 122 22.31 5.55 -5.63
N LEU A 123 21.42 5.16 -6.55
CA LEU A 123 21.53 4.00 -7.44
C LEU A 123 21.97 4.40 -8.86
#